data_a61422a093f96465d6cd607f718f15fe
#
_entry.id   a61422a093f96465d6cd607f718f15fe
#
_cell.length_a   1.000
_cell.length_b   1.000
_cell.length_c   1.000
_cell.angle_alpha   90.00
_cell.angle_beta   90.00
_cell.angle_gamma   90.00
#
_symmetry.space_group_name_H-M   'P 1'
#
loop_
_entity.id
_entity.type
_entity.pdbx_description
1 polymer ?
#
loop_
_entity_poly.entity_id
_entity_poly.type
_entity_poly.pdbx_seq_one_letter_code
_entity_poly.pdbx_strand_id
1 'polypeptide(L)'
;MHWTLAGNLAEVLAALEAAAASGAEGCVCTELALTGFHRRLPELLDPAALAAAEAQLRAACARLGIAAAVGMPTLGEGGAVFNSHAYIDASGREVGRVHKRGLTASEASFFTPGGARGWTVLGGLLATSVLCREMLDVAALLPELAAVPAGSEGLPRVVFWPSYIGASDAEQAALCRAYVDGAEMLARELGAWVLQSNWPEGLNLPGPQGFGASVVIAPDGRRVAVLPRDAAALQRVDIG
;
A
#
# COMPACT_ATOMS: atom_id res chain seq x y z
N MET A 1 -9.10 -5.80 -10.14
CA MET A 1 -7.73 -6.24 -10.57
C MET A 1 -7.78 -6.72 -12.01
N HIS A 2 -6.76 -6.46 -12.82
CA HIS A 2 -6.64 -6.88 -14.22
C HIS A 2 -5.40 -7.73 -14.44
N TRP A 3 -5.42 -8.57 -15.48
CA TRP A 3 -4.27 -9.36 -15.92
C TRP A 3 -3.21 -8.53 -16.71
N THR A 4 -3.46 -7.25 -16.91
CA THR A 4 -2.61 -6.38 -17.74
C THR A 4 -2.20 -5.13 -16.98
N LEU A 5 -0.99 -4.66 -17.24
CA LEU A 5 -0.46 -3.40 -16.70
C LEU A 5 -1.37 -2.22 -17.08
N ALA A 6 -1.80 -2.14 -18.35
CA ALA A 6 -2.65 -1.05 -18.81
C ALA A 6 -4.02 -1.00 -18.10
N GLY A 7 -4.64 -2.15 -17.84
CA GLY A 7 -5.91 -2.22 -17.13
C GLY A 7 -5.77 -1.75 -15.68
N ASN A 8 -4.73 -2.23 -14.96
CA ASN A 8 -4.50 -1.81 -13.58
C ASN A 8 -4.09 -0.33 -13.51
N LEU A 9 -3.26 0.16 -14.42
CA LEU A 9 -2.90 1.58 -14.48
C LEU A 9 -4.15 2.46 -14.67
N ALA A 10 -5.06 2.08 -15.56
CA ALA A 10 -6.31 2.81 -15.78
C ALA A 10 -7.15 2.91 -14.49
N GLU A 11 -7.26 1.82 -13.72
CA GLU A 11 -7.96 1.82 -12.42
C GLU A 11 -7.27 2.72 -11.38
N VAL A 12 -5.93 2.69 -11.31
CA VAL A 12 -5.19 3.56 -10.40
C VAL A 12 -5.39 5.03 -10.77
N LEU A 13 -5.32 5.37 -12.07
CA LEU A 13 -5.54 6.74 -12.54
C LEU A 13 -6.97 7.21 -12.25
N ALA A 14 -7.98 6.36 -12.47
CA ALA A 14 -9.36 6.65 -12.13
C ALA A 14 -9.56 6.86 -10.60
N ALA A 15 -8.89 6.07 -9.76
CA ALA A 15 -8.93 6.25 -8.31
C ALA A 15 -8.30 7.58 -7.88
N LEU A 16 -7.18 8.00 -8.49
CA LEU A 16 -6.57 9.31 -8.24
C LEU A 16 -7.50 10.47 -8.65
N GLU A 17 -8.16 10.36 -9.80
CA GLU A 17 -9.13 11.35 -10.27
C GLU A 17 -10.34 11.46 -9.32
N ALA A 18 -10.88 10.31 -8.88
CA ALA A 18 -11.99 10.29 -7.93
C ALA A 18 -11.59 10.84 -6.55
N ALA A 19 -10.37 10.52 -6.07
CA ALA A 19 -9.85 11.06 -4.83
C ALA A 19 -9.68 12.58 -4.90
N ALA A 20 -9.05 13.09 -5.95
CA ALA A 20 -8.90 14.53 -6.17
C ALA A 20 -10.24 15.25 -6.29
N ALA A 21 -11.20 14.68 -7.02
CA ALA A 21 -12.56 15.22 -7.14
C ALA A 21 -13.32 15.26 -5.79
N SER A 22 -12.99 14.38 -4.85
CA SER A 22 -13.53 14.41 -3.48
C SER A 22 -12.85 15.43 -2.57
N GLY A 23 -11.83 16.16 -3.06
CA GLY A 23 -11.04 17.11 -2.29
C GLY A 23 -10.00 16.44 -1.38
N ALA A 24 -9.60 15.21 -1.66
CA ALA A 24 -8.50 14.55 -0.95
C ALA A 24 -7.15 15.11 -1.41
N GLU A 25 -6.21 15.27 -0.47
CA GLU A 25 -4.84 15.72 -0.74
C GLU A 25 -3.89 14.57 -1.05
N GLY A 26 -4.29 13.33 -0.74
CA GLY A 26 -3.53 12.12 -1.01
C GLY A 26 -4.41 10.90 -1.24
N CYS A 27 -3.87 9.89 -1.94
CA CYS A 27 -4.53 8.63 -2.21
C CYS A 27 -3.56 7.48 -1.93
N VAL A 28 -4.02 6.45 -1.20
CA VAL A 28 -3.27 5.22 -0.98
C VAL A 28 -3.89 4.08 -1.79
N CYS A 29 -3.05 3.39 -2.56
CA CYS A 29 -3.42 2.26 -3.39
C CYS A 29 -2.96 0.93 -2.78
N THR A 30 -3.48 -0.16 -3.31
CA THR A 30 -3.23 -1.53 -2.83
C THR A 30 -1.80 -2.02 -3.11
N GLU A 31 -1.42 -3.13 -2.50
CA GLU A 31 -0.19 -3.86 -2.81
C GLU A 31 -0.17 -4.25 -4.28
N LEU A 32 0.95 -3.96 -4.98
CA LEU A 32 1.12 -4.19 -6.42
C LEU A 32 -0.05 -3.65 -7.28
N ALA A 33 -0.57 -2.47 -6.91
CA ALA A 33 -1.72 -1.85 -7.58
C ALA A 33 -1.51 -1.70 -9.09
N LEU A 34 -0.27 -1.41 -9.51
CA LEU A 34 0.07 -1.16 -10.91
C LEU A 34 0.04 -2.42 -11.79
N THR A 35 0.38 -3.58 -11.23
CA THR A 35 0.44 -4.85 -11.97
C THR A 35 -0.65 -5.84 -11.59
N GLY A 36 -1.25 -5.68 -10.41
CA GLY A 36 -2.03 -6.70 -9.74
C GLY A 36 -1.15 -7.74 -9.04
N PHE A 37 -1.72 -8.39 -8.03
CA PHE A 37 -1.07 -9.49 -7.31
C PHE A 37 -1.58 -10.83 -7.85
N HIS A 38 -0.95 -11.34 -8.93
CA HIS A 38 -1.41 -12.55 -9.60
C HIS A 38 -0.25 -13.35 -10.22
N ARG A 39 -0.52 -14.64 -10.55
CA ARG A 39 0.47 -15.60 -11.06
C ARG A 39 1.14 -15.20 -12.39
N ARG A 40 0.56 -14.28 -13.15
CA ARG A 40 1.12 -13.77 -14.42
C ARG A 40 1.96 -12.51 -14.24
N LEU A 41 2.22 -12.09 -13.00
CA LEU A 41 3.06 -10.92 -12.72
C LEU A 41 4.41 -10.94 -13.46
N PRO A 42 5.15 -12.08 -13.58
CA PRO A 42 6.40 -12.12 -14.32
C PRO A 42 6.29 -11.66 -15.78
N GLU A 43 5.12 -11.86 -16.40
CA GLU A 43 4.88 -11.45 -17.80
C GLU A 43 4.73 -9.92 -17.94
N LEU A 44 4.55 -9.19 -16.84
CA LEU A 44 4.34 -7.73 -16.82
C LEU A 44 5.60 -6.94 -16.44
N LEU A 45 6.73 -7.60 -16.26
CA LEU A 45 7.98 -6.98 -15.81
C LEU A 45 8.84 -6.43 -16.97
N ASP A 46 8.20 -5.87 -17.99
CA ASP A 46 8.90 -5.11 -19.02
C ASP A 46 9.37 -3.77 -18.45
N PRO A 47 10.70 -3.48 -18.42
CA PRO A 47 11.22 -2.26 -17.80
C PRO A 47 10.70 -0.97 -18.46
N ALA A 48 10.55 -0.97 -19.78
CA ALA A 48 10.09 0.21 -20.51
C ALA A 48 8.60 0.47 -20.25
N ALA A 49 7.78 -0.59 -20.21
CA ALA A 49 6.36 -0.48 -19.91
C ALA A 49 6.12 -0.02 -18.46
N LEU A 50 6.88 -0.55 -17.49
CA LEU A 50 6.80 -0.13 -16.08
C LEU A 50 7.22 1.35 -15.93
N ALA A 51 8.34 1.76 -16.52
CA ALA A 51 8.79 3.15 -16.49
C ALA A 51 7.77 4.11 -17.13
N ALA A 52 7.15 3.72 -18.24
CA ALA A 52 6.09 4.50 -18.89
C ALA A 52 4.84 4.62 -18.00
N ALA A 53 4.46 3.56 -17.31
CA ALA A 53 3.34 3.58 -16.36
C ALA A 53 3.63 4.47 -15.14
N GLU A 54 4.83 4.38 -14.56
CA GLU A 54 5.25 5.26 -13.48
C GLU A 54 5.28 6.74 -13.91
N ALA A 55 5.72 7.04 -15.14
CA ALA A 55 5.68 8.39 -15.68
C ALA A 55 4.25 8.94 -15.80
N GLN A 56 3.28 8.09 -16.20
CA GLN A 56 1.87 8.48 -16.27
C GLN A 56 1.29 8.74 -14.87
N LEU A 57 1.63 7.93 -13.87
CA LEU A 57 1.22 8.16 -12.47
C LEU A 57 1.75 9.49 -11.94
N ARG A 58 3.04 9.79 -12.16
CA ARG A 58 3.66 11.06 -11.76
C ARG A 58 2.99 12.25 -12.45
N ALA A 59 2.73 12.15 -13.75
CA ALA A 59 2.02 13.18 -14.49
C ALA A 59 0.58 13.39 -13.99
N ALA A 60 -0.12 12.32 -13.60
CA ALA A 60 -1.44 12.40 -13.03
C ALA A 60 -1.42 13.09 -11.66
N CYS A 61 -0.50 12.73 -10.75
CA CYS A 61 -0.33 13.39 -9.47
C CYS A 61 -0.08 14.90 -9.64
N ALA A 62 0.84 15.28 -10.54
CA ALA A 62 1.11 16.70 -10.83
C ALA A 62 -0.10 17.44 -11.42
N ARG A 63 -0.80 16.83 -12.36
CA ARG A 63 -1.99 17.42 -13.00
C ARG A 63 -3.15 17.62 -12.01
N LEU A 64 -3.34 16.65 -11.12
CA LEU A 64 -4.43 16.64 -10.15
C LEU A 64 -4.10 17.40 -8.85
N GLY A 65 -2.82 17.70 -8.62
CA GLY A 65 -2.35 18.30 -7.37
C GLY A 65 -2.53 17.37 -6.16
N ILE A 66 -2.47 16.03 -6.34
CA ILE A 66 -2.69 15.03 -5.31
C ILE A 66 -1.44 14.19 -5.07
N ALA A 67 -1.11 13.92 -3.82
CA ALA A 67 -0.07 12.96 -3.48
C ALA A 67 -0.60 11.51 -3.63
N ALA A 68 0.30 10.55 -3.89
CA ALA A 68 -0.09 9.15 -4.00
C ALA A 68 0.93 8.21 -3.34
N ALA A 69 0.44 7.14 -2.74
CA ALA A 69 1.22 5.99 -2.33
C ALA A 69 0.72 4.77 -3.11
N VAL A 70 1.57 4.21 -4.00
CA VAL A 70 1.13 3.22 -5.01
C VAL A 70 1.99 1.96 -4.94
N GLY A 71 1.34 0.81 -4.82
CA GLY A 71 2.01 -0.50 -4.87
C GLY A 71 2.43 -0.87 -6.29
N MET A 72 3.70 -1.26 -6.48
CA MET A 72 4.25 -1.64 -7.78
C MET A 72 5.49 -2.52 -7.66
N PRO A 73 5.84 -3.35 -8.65
CA PRO A 73 7.14 -3.98 -8.70
C PRO A 73 8.23 -2.96 -8.99
N THR A 74 9.40 -3.14 -8.41
CA THR A 74 10.62 -2.37 -8.74
C THR A 74 11.69 -3.33 -9.24
N LEU A 75 12.24 -3.04 -10.39
CA LEU A 75 13.36 -3.79 -10.96
C LEU A 75 14.67 -3.20 -10.42
N GLY A 76 15.48 -4.02 -9.79
CA GLY A 76 16.79 -3.68 -9.25
C GLY A 76 17.94 -4.24 -10.08
N GLU A 77 19.15 -3.95 -9.65
CA GLU A 77 20.36 -4.50 -10.27
C GLU A 77 20.43 -6.02 -10.13
N GLY A 78 21.14 -6.67 -11.03
CA GLY A 78 21.36 -8.13 -10.98
C GLY A 78 20.10 -8.97 -11.17
N GLY A 79 19.00 -8.39 -11.70
CA GLY A 79 17.73 -9.08 -11.89
C GLY A 79 16.86 -9.13 -10.62
N ALA A 80 17.19 -8.38 -9.59
CA ALA A 80 16.36 -8.28 -8.39
C ALA A 80 14.98 -7.68 -8.74
N VAL A 81 13.93 -8.24 -8.16
CA VAL A 81 12.55 -7.72 -8.26
C VAL A 81 12.03 -7.49 -6.86
N PHE A 82 11.58 -6.27 -6.58
CA PHE A 82 11.03 -5.91 -5.27
C PHE A 82 9.52 -5.66 -5.36
N ASN A 83 8.78 -6.11 -4.37
CA ASN A 83 7.42 -5.68 -4.10
C ASN A 83 7.51 -4.35 -3.33
N SER A 84 7.06 -3.26 -3.93
CA SER A 84 7.33 -1.91 -3.45
C SER A 84 6.08 -1.07 -3.28
N HIS A 85 6.18 -0.06 -2.40
CA HIS A 85 5.21 1.01 -2.25
C HIS A 85 5.92 2.34 -2.47
N ALA A 86 5.64 3.02 -3.58
CA ALA A 86 6.26 4.27 -3.99
C ALA A 86 5.42 5.47 -3.55
N TYR A 87 6.07 6.54 -3.12
CA TYR A 87 5.44 7.79 -2.68
C TYR A 87 5.70 8.89 -3.70
N ILE A 88 4.63 9.43 -4.27
CA ILE A 88 4.66 10.49 -5.28
C ILE A 88 3.96 11.71 -4.67
N ASP A 89 4.64 12.85 -4.62
CA ASP A 89 4.05 14.08 -4.11
C ASP A 89 3.12 14.75 -5.13
N ALA A 90 2.39 15.78 -4.70
CA ALA A 90 1.45 16.53 -5.53
C ALA A 90 2.10 17.29 -6.70
N SER A 91 3.43 17.35 -6.78
CA SER A 91 4.17 17.85 -7.93
C SER A 91 4.54 16.76 -8.94
N GLY A 92 4.22 15.49 -8.65
CA GLY A 92 4.59 14.33 -9.45
C GLY A 92 6.01 13.81 -9.20
N ARG A 93 6.70 14.32 -8.16
CA ARG A 93 8.03 13.85 -7.80
C ARG A 93 7.91 12.63 -6.89
N GLU A 94 8.68 11.58 -7.15
CA GLU A 94 8.85 10.50 -6.19
C GLU A 94 9.72 10.98 -5.03
N VAL A 95 9.18 10.89 -3.81
CA VAL A 95 9.83 11.36 -2.58
C VAL A 95 10.32 10.21 -1.69
N GLY A 96 9.92 8.99 -1.99
CA GLY A 96 10.36 7.80 -1.26
C GLY A 96 9.77 6.51 -1.81
N ARG A 97 10.32 5.38 -1.37
CA ARG A 97 9.87 4.04 -1.75
C ARG A 97 10.23 3.05 -0.65
N VAL A 98 9.28 2.22 -0.26
CA VAL A 98 9.51 1.11 0.66
C VAL A 98 9.44 -0.19 -0.11
N HIS A 99 10.41 -1.08 0.09
CA HIS A 99 10.42 -2.44 -0.44
C HIS A 99 10.00 -3.42 0.65
N LYS A 100 9.09 -4.33 0.32
CA LYS A 100 8.64 -5.39 1.23
C LYS A 100 9.81 -6.29 1.63
N ARG A 101 10.02 -6.46 2.92
CA ARG A 101 11.06 -7.33 3.49
C ARG A 101 10.50 -8.67 3.92
N GLY A 102 9.34 -8.65 4.58
CA GLY A 102 8.65 -9.82 5.12
C GLY A 102 7.89 -10.57 4.04
N LEU A 103 8.60 -11.34 3.20
CA LEU A 103 8.00 -12.12 2.12
C LEU A 103 7.38 -13.43 2.65
N THR A 104 6.28 -13.87 2.04
CA THR A 104 5.81 -15.25 2.19
C THR A 104 6.74 -16.20 1.43
N ALA A 105 6.65 -17.51 1.69
CA ALA A 105 7.43 -18.50 0.94
C ALA A 105 7.18 -18.42 -0.58
N SER A 106 5.94 -18.16 -0.98
CA SER A 106 5.57 -17.99 -2.38
C SER A 106 6.18 -16.72 -2.97
N GLU A 107 6.16 -15.60 -2.24
CA GLU A 107 6.77 -14.35 -2.68
C GLU A 107 8.29 -14.44 -2.78
N ALA A 108 8.94 -15.14 -1.84
CA ALA A 108 10.39 -15.31 -1.82
C ALA A 108 10.94 -16.12 -3.01
N SER A 109 10.09 -16.87 -3.71
CA SER A 109 10.47 -17.53 -4.97
C SER A 109 10.61 -16.58 -6.14
N PHE A 110 10.14 -15.34 -5.99
CA PHE A 110 10.06 -14.37 -7.07
C PHE A 110 10.60 -12.99 -6.69
N PHE A 111 10.28 -12.50 -5.49
CA PHE A 111 10.72 -11.20 -5.03
C PHE A 111 12.00 -11.29 -4.19
N THR A 112 12.81 -10.25 -4.28
CA THR A 112 13.95 -9.99 -3.40
C THR A 112 13.47 -9.26 -2.15
N PRO A 113 13.87 -9.68 -0.92
CA PRO A 113 13.55 -8.95 0.28
C PRO A 113 14.11 -7.53 0.27
N GLY A 114 13.32 -6.56 0.71
CA GLY A 114 13.74 -5.17 0.90
C GLY A 114 14.70 -4.99 2.08
N GLY A 115 15.29 -3.79 2.14
CA GLY A 115 16.13 -3.35 3.26
C GLY A 115 15.34 -2.76 4.44
N ALA A 116 16.05 -2.01 5.26
CA ALA A 116 15.47 -1.18 6.31
C ALA A 116 14.51 -0.15 5.71
N ARG A 117 13.46 0.18 6.45
CA ARG A 117 12.49 1.21 6.06
C ARG A 117 12.63 2.42 6.96
N GLY A 118 12.20 3.55 6.47
CA GLY A 118 12.16 4.79 7.22
C GLY A 118 10.87 5.55 6.98
N TRP A 119 10.83 6.75 7.53
CA TRP A 119 9.76 7.68 7.31
C TRP A 119 10.09 8.64 6.17
N THR A 120 9.09 9.04 5.42
CA THR A 120 9.18 10.01 4.32
C THR A 120 8.11 11.07 4.50
N VAL A 121 8.44 12.34 4.25
CA VAL A 121 7.43 13.40 4.23
C VAL A 121 6.67 13.34 2.91
N LEU A 122 5.36 13.13 3.01
CA LEU A 122 4.43 13.06 1.87
C LEU A 122 3.20 13.91 2.17
N GLY A 123 3.01 15.00 1.42
CA GLY A 123 1.81 15.84 1.56
C GLY A 123 1.57 16.41 2.96
N GLY A 124 2.64 16.76 3.69
CA GLY A 124 2.54 17.24 5.08
C GLY A 124 2.35 16.14 6.13
N LEU A 125 2.38 14.88 5.73
CA LEU A 125 2.34 13.71 6.62
C LEU A 125 3.71 13.07 6.73
N LEU A 126 4.03 12.48 7.86
CA LEU A 126 5.17 11.59 8.02
C LEU A 126 4.69 10.17 7.73
N ALA A 127 5.04 9.64 6.55
CA ALA A 127 4.53 8.42 6.00
C ALA A 127 5.57 7.30 5.94
N THR A 128 5.13 6.07 6.18
CA THR A 128 5.85 4.83 5.89
C THR A 128 4.88 3.75 5.45
N SER A 129 5.39 2.56 5.05
CA SER A 129 4.53 1.42 4.70
C SER A 129 4.95 0.15 5.42
N VAL A 130 3.95 -0.62 5.83
CA VAL A 130 4.06 -2.01 6.28
C VAL A 130 3.22 -2.84 5.32
N LEU A 131 3.87 -3.67 4.48
CA LEU A 131 3.19 -4.32 3.37
C LEU A 131 2.61 -5.68 3.78
N CYS A 132 1.30 -5.83 3.64
CA CYS A 132 0.58 -7.09 3.72
C CYS A 132 0.93 -7.90 5.00
N ARG A 133 1.55 -9.08 4.84
CA ARG A 133 1.89 -9.98 5.95
C ARG A 133 2.86 -9.41 6.98
N GLU A 134 3.63 -8.38 6.65
CA GLU A 134 4.54 -7.74 7.61
C GLU A 134 3.82 -7.20 8.85
N MET A 135 2.50 -6.99 8.75
CA MET A 135 1.67 -6.58 9.89
C MET A 135 1.56 -7.65 11.00
N LEU A 136 1.98 -8.89 10.76
CA LEU A 136 2.17 -9.91 11.81
C LEU A 136 3.49 -9.75 12.57
N ASP A 137 4.45 -9.02 12.01
CA ASP A 137 5.80 -8.88 12.53
C ASP A 137 6.00 -7.53 13.27
N VAL A 138 4.92 -6.92 13.75
CA VAL A 138 4.90 -5.55 14.35
C VAL A 138 5.95 -5.39 15.46
N ALA A 139 6.11 -6.38 16.34
CA ALA A 139 7.09 -6.32 17.42
C ALA A 139 8.53 -6.16 16.89
N ALA A 140 8.85 -6.72 15.73
CA ALA A 140 10.15 -6.57 15.07
C ALA A 140 10.27 -5.23 14.30
N LEU A 141 9.15 -4.64 13.89
CA LEU A 141 9.11 -3.38 13.15
C LEU A 141 9.16 -2.14 14.06
N LEU A 142 8.59 -2.22 15.25
CA LEU A 142 8.48 -1.10 16.18
C LEU A 142 9.82 -0.40 16.47
N PRO A 143 10.94 -1.09 16.79
CA PRO A 143 12.21 -0.43 17.04
C PRO A 143 12.73 0.38 15.86
N GLU A 144 12.50 -0.09 14.64
CA GLU A 144 12.89 0.59 13.40
C GLU A 144 12.03 1.82 13.13
N LEU A 145 10.71 1.71 13.37
CA LEU A 145 9.73 2.77 13.12
C LEU A 145 9.62 3.78 14.27
N ALA A 146 10.18 3.49 15.45
CA ALA A 146 10.23 4.45 16.55
C ALA A 146 11.14 5.64 16.25
N ALA A 147 12.16 5.46 15.40
CA ALA A 147 13.08 6.52 15.02
C ALA A 147 12.42 7.45 13.99
N VAL A 148 12.16 8.69 14.40
CA VAL A 148 11.57 9.74 13.57
C VAL A 148 12.68 10.64 13.05
N PRO A 149 12.71 11.00 11.75
CA PRO A 149 13.70 11.93 11.20
C PRO A 149 13.65 13.30 11.90
N ALA A 150 14.80 13.87 12.16
CA ALA A 150 14.90 15.23 12.71
C ALA A 150 14.20 16.25 11.77
N GLY A 151 13.47 17.19 12.36
CA GLY A 151 12.72 18.21 11.61
C GLY A 151 11.34 17.77 11.12
N SER A 152 10.90 16.55 11.48
CA SER A 152 9.54 16.07 11.19
C SER A 152 8.66 15.95 12.45
N GLU A 153 9.14 16.49 13.56
CA GLU A 153 8.40 16.54 14.82
C GLU A 153 7.13 17.37 14.64
N GLY A 154 6.00 16.80 15.06
CA GLY A 154 4.70 17.46 14.94
C GLY A 154 3.94 17.16 13.64
N LEU A 155 4.54 16.50 12.65
CA LEU A 155 3.79 16.00 11.52
C LEU A 155 2.94 14.80 11.93
N PRO A 156 1.67 14.71 11.48
CA PRO A 156 0.86 13.51 11.67
C PRO A 156 1.55 12.31 11.07
N ARG A 157 1.61 11.20 11.83
CA ARG A 157 2.24 9.95 11.38
C ARG A 157 1.21 9.05 10.72
N VAL A 158 1.57 8.49 9.58
CA VAL A 158 0.71 7.57 8.83
C VAL A 158 1.51 6.34 8.39
N VAL A 159 0.99 5.18 8.71
CA VAL A 159 1.47 3.90 8.19
C VAL A 159 0.48 3.43 7.13
N PHE A 160 0.91 3.37 5.89
CA PHE A 160 0.15 2.72 4.83
C PHE A 160 0.31 1.21 4.94
N TRP A 161 -0.80 0.51 4.81
CA TRP A 161 -0.83 -0.96 4.83
C TRP A 161 -1.43 -1.49 3.54
N PRO A 162 -0.68 -1.43 2.42
CA PRO A 162 -1.12 -2.03 1.16
C PRO A 162 -1.15 -3.55 1.30
N SER A 163 -2.26 -4.17 0.87
CA SER A 163 -2.54 -5.57 1.18
C SER A 163 -3.17 -6.35 0.03
N TYR A 164 -2.95 -7.66 0.06
CA TYR A 164 -3.67 -8.68 -0.70
C TYR A 164 -4.04 -9.80 0.27
N ILE A 165 -5.08 -9.57 1.07
CA ILE A 165 -5.50 -10.44 2.17
C ILE A 165 -6.96 -10.79 2.00
N GLY A 166 -7.27 -12.08 1.88
CA GLY A 166 -8.62 -12.62 1.80
C GLY A 166 -8.92 -13.62 2.91
N ALA A 167 -10.19 -13.91 3.14
CA ALA A 167 -10.66 -14.83 4.17
C ALA A 167 -11.79 -15.71 3.61
N SER A 168 -11.44 -16.73 2.86
CA SER A 168 -12.40 -17.70 2.29
C SER A 168 -12.88 -18.76 3.29
N ASP A 169 -12.19 -18.93 4.42
CA ASP A 169 -12.49 -19.90 5.46
C ASP A 169 -12.21 -19.36 6.87
N ALA A 170 -12.47 -20.17 7.89
CA ALA A 170 -12.34 -19.76 9.29
C ALA A 170 -10.89 -19.54 9.73
N GLU A 171 -9.93 -20.29 9.17
CA GLU A 171 -8.50 -20.15 9.48
C GLU A 171 -7.98 -18.82 8.92
N GLN A 172 -8.28 -18.53 7.66
CA GLN A 172 -7.94 -17.25 7.03
C GLN A 172 -8.64 -16.08 7.72
N ALA A 173 -9.88 -16.26 8.17
CA ALA A 173 -10.58 -15.24 8.96
C ALA A 173 -9.87 -14.97 10.32
N ALA A 174 -9.33 -16.00 10.96
CA ALA A 174 -8.53 -15.84 12.18
C ALA A 174 -7.22 -15.09 11.89
N LEU A 175 -6.55 -15.43 10.79
CA LEU A 175 -5.34 -14.75 10.35
C LEU A 175 -5.62 -13.27 10.01
N CYS A 176 -6.74 -12.97 9.33
CA CYS A 176 -7.14 -11.60 9.05
C CYS A 176 -7.36 -10.79 10.35
N ARG A 177 -7.92 -11.40 11.39
CA ARG A 177 -8.03 -10.74 12.70
C ARG A 177 -6.67 -10.44 13.30
N ALA A 178 -5.73 -11.40 13.27
CA ALA A 178 -4.37 -11.19 13.78
C ALA A 178 -3.63 -10.03 13.04
N TYR A 179 -3.85 -9.88 11.74
CA TYR A 179 -3.35 -8.72 10.99
C TYR A 179 -3.91 -7.40 11.52
N VAL A 180 -5.22 -7.34 11.76
CA VAL A 180 -5.86 -6.12 12.25
C VAL A 180 -5.43 -5.83 13.68
N ASP A 181 -5.30 -6.84 14.54
CA ASP A 181 -4.79 -6.69 15.92
C ASP A 181 -3.34 -6.14 15.91
N GLY A 182 -2.50 -6.61 14.98
CA GLY A 182 -1.16 -6.06 14.74
C GLY A 182 -1.19 -4.60 14.31
N ALA A 183 -2.08 -4.24 13.40
CA ALA A 183 -2.24 -2.87 12.93
C ALA A 183 -2.74 -1.93 14.04
N GLU A 184 -3.66 -2.37 14.90
CA GLU A 184 -4.12 -1.62 16.07
C GLU A 184 -3.00 -1.42 17.10
N MET A 185 -2.17 -2.46 17.32
CA MET A 185 -0.99 -2.34 18.18
C MET A 185 0.00 -1.33 17.60
N LEU A 186 0.31 -1.43 16.30
CA LEU A 186 1.23 -0.52 15.61
C LEU A 186 0.75 0.94 15.72
N ALA A 187 -0.55 1.18 15.50
CA ALA A 187 -1.15 2.50 15.62
C ALA A 187 -0.93 3.10 17.02
N ARG A 188 -1.21 2.34 18.07
CA ARG A 188 -1.05 2.79 19.46
C ARG A 188 0.41 3.07 19.81
N GLU A 189 1.30 2.14 19.49
CA GLU A 189 2.72 2.22 19.86
C GLU A 189 3.45 3.38 19.17
N LEU A 190 3.06 3.69 17.93
CA LEU A 190 3.68 4.78 17.17
C LEU A 190 2.92 6.10 17.27
N GLY A 191 1.71 6.11 17.84
CA GLY A 191 0.81 7.27 17.77
C GLY A 191 0.51 7.64 16.31
N ALA A 192 0.31 6.64 15.44
CA ALA A 192 0.17 6.81 14.00
C ALA A 192 -1.19 6.33 13.49
N TRP A 193 -1.71 6.99 12.47
CA TRP A 193 -2.79 6.44 11.68
C TRP A 193 -2.32 5.21 10.92
N VAL A 194 -3.15 4.17 10.81
CA VAL A 194 -2.89 3.04 9.90
C VAL A 194 -4.00 3.00 8.87
N LEU A 195 -3.60 3.12 7.60
CA LEU A 195 -4.51 3.11 6.46
C LEU A 195 -4.28 1.84 5.64
N GLN A 196 -5.19 0.88 5.78
CA GLN A 196 -5.18 -0.30 4.93
C GLN A 196 -5.81 0.01 3.58
N SER A 197 -5.13 -0.41 2.51
CA SER A 197 -5.69 -0.51 1.17
C SER A 197 -5.56 -1.94 0.70
N ASN A 198 -6.66 -2.69 0.75
CA ASN A 198 -6.72 -4.10 0.40
C ASN A 198 -7.46 -4.30 -0.92
N TRP A 199 -6.99 -5.24 -1.74
CA TRP A 199 -7.69 -5.60 -2.96
C TRP A 199 -9.12 -6.06 -2.68
N PRO A 200 -10.11 -5.65 -3.48
CA PRO A 200 -11.48 -6.11 -3.31
C PRO A 200 -11.72 -7.52 -3.88
N GLU A 201 -10.79 -8.00 -4.72
CA GLU A 201 -10.89 -9.30 -5.40
C GLU A 201 -9.50 -9.84 -5.76
N GLY A 202 -9.42 -11.13 -6.07
CA GLY A 202 -8.22 -11.78 -6.59
C GLY A 202 -8.49 -12.49 -7.91
N LEU A 203 -7.45 -12.58 -8.78
CA LEU A 203 -7.54 -13.24 -10.08
C LEU A 203 -7.05 -14.70 -10.08
N ASN A 204 -6.38 -15.13 -9.01
CA ASN A 204 -5.76 -16.46 -8.97
C ASN A 204 -6.76 -17.60 -8.76
N LEU A 205 -7.88 -17.31 -8.12
CA LEU A 205 -8.97 -18.23 -7.83
C LEU A 205 -10.30 -17.62 -8.25
N PRO A 206 -11.26 -18.41 -8.72
CA PRO A 206 -12.59 -17.92 -9.07
C PRO A 206 -13.46 -17.64 -7.84
N GLY A 207 -14.37 -16.70 -7.97
CA GLY A 207 -15.40 -16.38 -6.98
C GLY A 207 -14.95 -15.50 -5.83
N PRO A 208 -15.87 -15.12 -4.94
CA PRO A 208 -15.59 -14.32 -3.76
C PRO A 208 -14.59 -15.02 -2.82
N GLN A 209 -13.56 -14.31 -2.40
CA GLN A 209 -12.47 -14.84 -1.58
C GLN A 209 -12.31 -14.07 -0.26
N GLY A 210 -13.33 -13.26 0.10
CA GLY A 210 -13.32 -12.46 1.31
C GLY A 210 -12.26 -11.36 1.33
N PHE A 211 -11.87 -10.85 0.18
CA PHE A 211 -11.01 -9.67 0.04
C PHE A 211 -11.73 -8.37 0.40
N GLY A 212 -11.07 -7.23 0.25
CA GLY A 212 -11.62 -5.94 0.63
C GLY A 212 -11.59 -5.74 2.15
N ALA A 213 -12.65 -5.16 2.70
CA ALA A 213 -12.77 -4.83 4.11
C ALA A 213 -11.56 -4.03 4.65
N SER A 214 -10.99 -3.16 3.82
CA SER A 214 -9.91 -2.25 4.23
C SER A 214 -10.30 -1.48 5.48
N VAL A 215 -9.36 -1.30 6.41
CA VAL A 215 -9.62 -0.62 7.69
C VAL A 215 -8.82 0.67 7.78
N VAL A 216 -9.39 1.65 8.47
CA VAL A 216 -8.70 2.86 8.93
C VAL A 216 -8.66 2.82 10.45
N ILE A 217 -7.45 2.93 11.00
CA ILE A 217 -7.20 2.86 12.45
C ILE A 217 -6.58 4.18 12.88
N ALA A 218 -7.18 4.81 13.88
CA ALA A 218 -6.70 6.04 14.49
C ALA A 218 -5.48 5.78 15.42
N PRO A 219 -4.72 6.82 15.80
CA PRO A 219 -3.53 6.68 16.66
C PRO A 219 -3.78 6.05 18.02
N ASP A 220 -5.02 6.07 18.51
CA ASP A 220 -5.44 5.38 19.74
C ASP A 220 -5.73 3.88 19.55
N GLY A 221 -5.56 3.37 18.34
CA GLY A 221 -5.84 1.99 17.94
C GLY A 221 -7.31 1.70 17.64
N ARG A 222 -8.19 2.70 17.64
CA ARG A 222 -9.61 2.52 17.32
C ARG A 222 -9.84 2.47 15.81
N ARG A 223 -10.61 1.51 15.35
CA ARG A 223 -11.07 1.45 13.94
C ARG A 223 -12.10 2.57 13.71
N VAL A 224 -11.80 3.47 12.81
CA VAL A 224 -12.68 4.60 12.48
C VAL A 224 -13.45 4.40 11.18
N ALA A 225 -12.97 3.52 10.30
CA ALA A 225 -13.69 3.10 9.10
C ALA A 225 -13.36 1.66 8.74
N VAL A 226 -14.33 0.98 8.13
CA VAL A 226 -14.18 -0.33 7.50
C VAL A 226 -14.91 -0.28 6.17
N LEU A 227 -14.19 -0.54 5.07
CA LEU A 227 -14.73 -0.51 3.73
C LEU A 227 -15.50 -1.81 3.40
N PRO A 228 -16.29 -1.83 2.33
CA PRO A 228 -16.99 -3.04 1.89
C PRO A 228 -16.04 -4.22 1.64
N ARG A 229 -16.57 -5.42 1.87
CA ARG A 229 -15.93 -6.68 1.49
C ARG A 229 -16.30 -7.02 0.04
N ASP A 230 -15.35 -7.63 -0.69
CA ASP A 230 -15.54 -8.11 -2.08
C ASP A 230 -16.10 -7.03 -3.04
N ALA A 231 -15.81 -5.75 -2.75
CA ALA A 231 -16.23 -4.62 -3.58
C ALA A 231 -15.18 -3.51 -3.56
N ALA A 232 -14.97 -2.89 -4.72
CA ALA A 232 -14.13 -1.69 -4.81
C ALA A 232 -14.81 -0.52 -4.08
N ALA A 233 -14.02 0.23 -3.31
CA ALA A 233 -14.50 1.40 -2.58
C ALA A 233 -13.38 2.43 -2.43
N LEU A 234 -13.76 3.69 -2.34
CA LEU A 234 -12.89 4.82 -1.99
C LEU A 234 -13.49 5.50 -0.75
N GLN A 235 -12.65 5.69 0.28
CA GLN A 235 -13.05 6.34 1.52
C GLN A 235 -12.12 7.52 1.78
N ARG A 236 -12.69 8.73 1.91
CA ARG A 236 -11.96 9.88 2.41
C ARG A 236 -11.88 9.82 3.94
N VAL A 237 -10.69 10.12 4.46
CA VAL A 237 -10.40 10.22 5.88
C VAL A 237 -9.61 11.50 6.13
N ASP A 238 -10.04 12.32 7.08
CA ASP A 238 -9.31 13.50 7.50
C ASP A 238 -8.30 13.09 8.60
N ILE A 239 -7.03 13.41 8.35
CA ILE A 239 -5.90 13.12 9.25
C ILE A 239 -5.48 14.46 9.86
N GLY A 240 -5.88 14.69 11.09
CA GLY A 240 -5.57 15.88 11.86
C GLY A 240 -4.64 15.59 13.01
#